data_42dbc0e80c750cc7f89ad6c8e100ab88
#
_entry.id   42dbc0e80c750cc7f89ad6c8e100ab88
#
_cell.length_a   1.000
_cell.length_b   1.000
_cell.length_c   1.000
_cell.angle_alpha   90.00
_cell.angle_beta   90.00
_cell.angle_gamma   90.00
#
_symmetry.space_group_name_H-M   'P 1'
#
loop_
_entity.id
_entity.type
_entity.pdbx_description
1 polymer ?
#
loop_
_entity_poly.entity_id
_entity_poly.type
_entity_poly.pdbx_seq_one_letter_code
_entity_poly.pdbx_strand_id
1 'polypeptide(L)'
;MNLRGKVAVVTGAASGIGREIAHTFCREGVKVVVADRTQAGAAAAAAELGDMHSVIGVGMDVTNEAQVDAGMAAAVAAFGSIDILVSNAGIQTVGALDQFEFVRWKELLSIHLDGAFLTTRAALRQMYQQGTGGSIIYMGSVHSKEASPLKAAYVTAKHGLIGLAKTVAKEGAEHNIRANVICPGFVRTPLVEKQIPEQAKDLGISEDDVIKKVMLKETIDGKFTTVEDVAEIAVLFAAFPSNALTGQSIVVSHGWFMQ
;
A
#
# COMPACT_ATOMS: atom_id res chain seq x y z
N MET A 1 6.77 4.12 -21.10
CA MET A 1 6.56 2.95 -20.22
C MET A 1 5.22 2.34 -20.59
N ASN A 2 5.11 1.03 -20.71
CA ASN A 2 3.86 0.40 -21.18
C ASN A 2 3.36 -0.60 -20.15
N LEU A 3 2.22 -0.30 -19.53
CA LEU A 3 1.52 -1.18 -18.59
C LEU A 3 0.30 -1.88 -19.20
N ARG A 4 -0.04 -1.54 -20.47
CA ARG A 4 -1.24 -2.07 -21.11
C ARG A 4 -1.26 -3.61 -21.14
N GLY A 5 -2.36 -4.18 -20.62
CA GLY A 5 -2.59 -5.62 -20.55
C GLY A 5 -1.88 -6.34 -19.39
N LYS A 6 -1.07 -5.63 -18.59
CA LYS A 6 -0.52 -6.16 -17.32
C LYS A 6 -1.63 -6.37 -16.30
N VAL A 7 -1.40 -7.26 -15.35
CA VAL A 7 -2.35 -7.59 -14.29
C VAL A 7 -1.81 -7.13 -12.95
N ALA A 8 -2.59 -6.30 -12.24
CA ALA A 8 -2.25 -5.82 -10.91
C ALA A 8 -3.22 -6.33 -9.85
N VAL A 9 -2.70 -6.78 -8.72
CA VAL A 9 -3.45 -7.01 -7.49
C VAL A 9 -3.15 -5.87 -6.52
N VAL A 10 -4.18 -5.13 -6.09
CA VAL A 10 -4.04 -4.02 -5.15
C VAL A 10 -4.82 -4.34 -3.88
N THR A 11 -4.14 -4.44 -2.73
CA THR A 11 -4.80 -4.76 -1.44
C THR A 11 -5.25 -3.50 -0.72
N GLY A 12 -6.37 -3.57 0.02
CA GLY A 12 -6.98 -2.40 0.65
C GLY A 12 -7.47 -1.37 -0.39
N ALA A 13 -7.94 -1.85 -1.54
CA ALA A 13 -8.25 -1.04 -2.70
C ALA A 13 -9.71 -0.58 -2.80
N ALA A 14 -10.55 -0.85 -1.79
CA ALA A 14 -11.90 -0.32 -1.76
C ALA A 14 -11.96 1.19 -1.41
N SER A 15 -10.88 1.79 -0.92
CA SER A 15 -10.85 3.20 -0.53
C SER A 15 -9.45 3.81 -0.57
N GLY A 16 -9.35 5.13 -0.43
CA GLY A 16 -8.12 5.88 -0.21
C GLY A 16 -7.04 5.64 -1.27
N ILE A 17 -5.80 5.49 -0.83
CA ILE A 17 -4.62 5.34 -1.70
C ILE A 17 -4.75 4.10 -2.61
N GLY A 18 -5.17 2.96 -2.05
CA GLY A 18 -5.30 1.73 -2.83
C GLY A 18 -6.31 1.86 -3.97
N ARG A 19 -7.44 2.54 -3.73
CA ARG A 19 -8.46 2.80 -4.76
C ARG A 19 -7.93 3.71 -5.86
N GLU A 20 -7.19 4.76 -5.53
CA GLU A 20 -6.61 5.65 -6.53
C GLU A 20 -5.52 4.97 -7.35
N ILE A 21 -4.67 4.15 -6.73
CA ILE A 21 -3.71 3.33 -7.47
C ILE A 21 -4.43 2.39 -8.44
N ALA A 22 -5.50 1.73 -8.00
CA ALA A 22 -6.32 0.86 -8.86
C ALA A 22 -6.93 1.65 -10.03
N HIS A 23 -7.48 2.83 -9.77
CA HIS A 23 -8.05 3.75 -10.77
C HIS A 23 -6.98 4.19 -11.80
N THR A 24 -5.83 4.66 -11.33
CA THR A 24 -4.73 5.10 -12.20
C THR A 24 -4.21 3.94 -13.04
N PHE A 25 -4.07 2.74 -12.48
CA PHE A 25 -3.69 1.55 -13.24
C PHE A 25 -4.72 1.19 -14.33
N CYS A 26 -6.02 1.32 -14.07
CA CYS A 26 -7.04 1.14 -15.10
C CYS A 26 -6.86 2.15 -16.25
N ARG A 27 -6.58 3.41 -15.95
CA ARG A 27 -6.30 4.45 -16.97
C ARG A 27 -5.07 4.13 -17.83
N GLU A 28 -4.07 3.47 -17.25
CA GLU A 28 -2.87 2.98 -17.94
C GLU A 28 -3.11 1.66 -18.73
N GLY A 29 -4.34 1.13 -18.73
CA GLY A 29 -4.72 -0.10 -19.42
C GLY A 29 -4.29 -1.39 -18.72
N VAL A 30 -4.04 -1.33 -17.41
CA VAL A 30 -3.79 -2.50 -16.55
C VAL A 30 -5.12 -3.17 -16.21
N LYS A 31 -5.14 -4.49 -16.18
CA LYS A 31 -6.24 -5.26 -15.60
C LYS A 31 -6.07 -5.31 -14.08
N VAL A 32 -7.08 -4.92 -13.33
CA VAL A 32 -6.94 -4.69 -11.89
C VAL A 32 -7.81 -5.62 -11.06
N VAL A 33 -7.21 -6.23 -10.05
CA VAL A 33 -7.91 -6.91 -8.97
C VAL A 33 -7.95 -5.99 -7.77
N VAL A 34 -9.15 -5.47 -7.48
CA VAL A 34 -9.45 -4.70 -6.27
C VAL A 34 -9.62 -5.69 -5.13
N ALA A 35 -8.60 -5.88 -4.32
CA ALA A 35 -8.64 -6.78 -3.17
C ALA A 35 -8.92 -5.97 -1.89
N ASP A 36 -9.94 -6.38 -1.14
CA ASP A 36 -10.28 -5.75 0.14
C ASP A 36 -10.86 -6.78 1.12
N ARG A 37 -10.89 -6.46 2.40
CA ARG A 37 -11.32 -7.40 3.45
C ARG A 37 -12.72 -8.00 3.20
N THR A 38 -13.63 -7.22 2.64
CA THR A 38 -14.98 -7.68 2.37
C THR A 38 -15.24 -7.82 0.86
N GLN A 39 -15.84 -8.93 0.45
CA GLN A 39 -16.23 -9.15 -0.95
C GLN A 39 -17.17 -8.04 -1.46
N ALA A 40 -18.11 -7.59 -0.63
CA ALA A 40 -19.05 -6.54 -1.03
C ALA A 40 -18.36 -5.19 -1.30
N GLY A 41 -17.40 -4.78 -0.43
CA GLY A 41 -16.64 -3.56 -0.62
C GLY A 41 -15.73 -3.62 -1.85
N ALA A 42 -15.04 -4.75 -2.03
CA ALA A 42 -14.19 -4.97 -3.20
C ALA A 42 -14.99 -4.95 -4.51
N ALA A 43 -16.15 -5.62 -4.54
CA ALA A 43 -17.01 -5.66 -5.72
C ALA A 43 -17.60 -4.27 -6.07
N ALA A 44 -18.05 -3.52 -5.05
CA ALA A 44 -18.57 -2.17 -5.25
C ALA A 44 -17.51 -1.24 -5.85
N ALA A 45 -16.30 -1.22 -5.26
CA ALA A 45 -15.19 -0.41 -5.76
C ALA A 45 -14.76 -0.82 -7.18
N ALA A 46 -14.70 -2.12 -7.47
CA ALA A 46 -14.38 -2.62 -8.80
C ALA A 46 -15.40 -2.15 -9.86
N ALA A 47 -16.70 -2.20 -9.55
CA ALA A 47 -17.76 -1.76 -10.45
C ALA A 47 -17.69 -0.26 -10.80
N GLU A 48 -17.16 0.57 -9.90
CA GLU A 48 -16.93 1.99 -10.15
C GLU A 48 -15.70 2.29 -11.01
N LEU A 49 -14.73 1.36 -11.05
CA LEU A 49 -13.45 1.56 -11.75
C LEU A 49 -13.46 1.07 -13.19
N GLY A 50 -14.29 0.08 -13.54
CA GLY A 50 -14.33 -0.46 -14.88
C GLY A 50 -15.27 -1.65 -15.05
N ASP A 51 -15.23 -2.26 -16.23
CA ASP A 51 -15.99 -3.46 -16.53
C ASP A 51 -15.25 -4.75 -16.07
N MET A 52 -15.99 -5.86 -16.03
CA MET A 52 -15.48 -7.16 -15.57
C MET A 52 -14.37 -7.77 -16.46
N HIS A 53 -14.12 -7.21 -17.66
CA HIS A 53 -13.01 -7.65 -18.52
C HIS A 53 -11.69 -7.00 -18.12
N SER A 54 -11.75 -5.90 -17.38
CA SER A 54 -10.60 -5.11 -16.96
C SER A 54 -10.44 -5.01 -15.43
N VAL A 55 -11.54 -5.13 -14.66
CA VAL A 55 -11.52 -4.97 -13.19
C VAL A 55 -12.39 -6.01 -12.52
N ILE A 56 -11.87 -6.66 -11.48
CA ILE A 56 -12.65 -7.53 -10.60
C ILE A 56 -12.44 -7.17 -9.14
N GLY A 57 -13.47 -7.40 -8.31
CA GLY A 57 -13.40 -7.25 -6.86
C GLY A 57 -13.29 -8.60 -6.16
N VAL A 58 -12.31 -8.73 -5.27
CA VAL A 58 -12.02 -9.96 -4.53
C VAL A 58 -11.96 -9.70 -3.03
N GLY A 59 -12.79 -10.41 -2.25
CA GLY A 59 -12.71 -10.42 -0.79
C GLY A 59 -11.44 -11.14 -0.34
N MET A 60 -10.54 -10.40 0.34
CA MET A 60 -9.26 -10.92 0.79
C MET A 60 -8.84 -10.24 2.09
N ASP A 61 -8.96 -10.95 3.20
CA ASP A 61 -8.30 -10.56 4.43
C ASP A 61 -6.82 -10.94 4.32
N VAL A 62 -5.94 -9.95 4.27
CA VAL A 62 -4.50 -10.15 4.09
C VAL A 62 -3.85 -10.90 5.26
N THR A 63 -4.51 -10.99 6.42
CA THR A 63 -4.05 -11.74 7.58
C THR A 63 -4.42 -13.23 7.52
N ASN A 64 -5.23 -13.63 6.56
CA ASN A 64 -5.69 -15.00 6.37
C ASN A 64 -5.03 -15.64 5.14
N GLU A 65 -4.11 -16.58 5.37
CA GLU A 65 -3.35 -17.23 4.30
C GLU A 65 -4.24 -17.87 3.22
N ALA A 66 -5.30 -18.58 3.63
CA ALA A 66 -6.19 -19.24 2.68
C ALA A 66 -6.97 -18.24 1.80
N GLN A 67 -7.38 -17.09 2.36
CA GLN A 67 -8.04 -16.02 1.59
C GLN A 67 -7.05 -15.33 0.64
N VAL A 68 -5.80 -15.14 1.05
CA VAL A 68 -4.75 -14.60 0.18
C VAL A 68 -4.50 -15.54 -1.00
N ASP A 69 -4.30 -16.84 -0.75
CA ASP A 69 -4.08 -17.83 -1.81
C ASP A 69 -5.28 -17.91 -2.76
N ALA A 70 -6.51 -17.92 -2.22
CA ALA A 70 -7.73 -17.92 -3.03
C ALA A 70 -7.89 -16.65 -3.86
N GLY A 71 -7.56 -15.48 -3.30
CA GLY A 71 -7.63 -14.21 -4.00
C GLY A 71 -6.61 -14.09 -5.14
N MET A 72 -5.39 -14.58 -4.93
CA MET A 72 -4.38 -14.65 -5.99
C MET A 72 -4.78 -15.64 -7.09
N ALA A 73 -5.35 -16.79 -6.73
CA ALA A 73 -5.89 -17.75 -7.69
C ALA A 73 -7.04 -17.15 -8.53
N ALA A 74 -7.92 -16.36 -7.90
CA ALA A 74 -8.98 -15.65 -8.61
C ALA A 74 -8.44 -14.62 -9.62
N ALA A 75 -7.36 -13.90 -9.28
CA ALA A 75 -6.68 -12.99 -10.20
C ALA A 75 -6.14 -13.73 -11.43
N VAL A 76 -5.49 -14.87 -11.23
CA VAL A 76 -4.96 -15.70 -12.31
C VAL A 76 -6.07 -16.31 -13.14
N ALA A 77 -7.14 -16.79 -12.53
CA ALA A 77 -8.30 -17.35 -13.25
C ALA A 77 -8.98 -16.31 -14.14
N ALA A 78 -9.09 -15.06 -13.68
CA ALA A 78 -9.73 -13.97 -14.42
C ALA A 78 -8.85 -13.41 -15.54
N PHE A 79 -7.54 -13.24 -15.29
CA PHE A 79 -6.67 -12.45 -16.15
C PHE A 79 -5.42 -13.17 -16.66
N GLY A 80 -5.14 -14.38 -16.16
CA GLY A 80 -4.06 -15.26 -16.64
C GLY A 80 -2.69 -15.04 -15.99
N SER A 81 -2.46 -13.92 -15.28
CA SER A 81 -1.16 -13.62 -14.65
C SER A 81 -1.30 -12.73 -13.42
N ILE A 82 -0.18 -12.51 -12.73
CA ILE A 82 0.03 -11.42 -11.77
C ILE A 82 1.35 -10.78 -12.13
N ASP A 83 1.33 -9.57 -12.67
CA ASP A 83 2.52 -8.81 -13.04
C ASP A 83 2.91 -7.78 -11.99
N ILE A 84 1.92 -7.26 -11.24
CA ILE A 84 2.10 -6.21 -10.25
C ILE A 84 1.36 -6.59 -8.98
N LEU A 85 2.04 -6.49 -7.84
CA LEU A 85 1.42 -6.53 -6.51
C LEU A 85 1.60 -5.17 -5.85
N VAL A 86 0.50 -4.57 -5.38
CA VAL A 86 0.54 -3.42 -4.48
C VAL A 86 0.04 -3.87 -3.10
N SER A 87 0.98 -4.08 -2.18
CA SER A 87 0.70 -4.39 -0.77
C SER A 87 0.42 -3.09 -0.02
N ASN A 88 -0.85 -2.65 -0.04
CA ASN A 88 -1.28 -1.37 0.50
C ASN A 88 -2.17 -1.50 1.74
N ALA A 89 -2.87 -2.61 1.94
CA ALA A 89 -3.76 -2.80 3.10
C ALA A 89 -3.09 -2.41 4.43
N GLY A 90 -3.78 -1.63 5.23
CA GLY A 90 -3.22 -1.15 6.49
C GLY A 90 -4.22 -0.41 7.36
N ILE A 91 -3.88 -0.30 8.64
CA ILE A 91 -4.62 0.45 9.65
C ILE A 91 -3.68 1.35 10.43
N GLN A 92 -4.25 2.27 11.19
CA GLN A 92 -3.52 3.11 12.13
C GLN A 92 -4.19 3.05 13.50
N THR A 93 -3.37 2.93 14.53
CA THR A 93 -3.78 3.07 15.94
C THR A 93 -2.67 3.86 16.65
N VAL A 94 -3.05 4.88 17.38
CA VAL A 94 -2.14 5.71 18.18
C VAL A 94 -2.29 5.40 19.65
N GLY A 95 -1.21 5.52 20.41
CA GLY A 95 -1.21 5.33 21.85
C GLY A 95 0.20 5.32 22.43
N ALA A 96 0.35 5.73 23.69
CA ALA A 96 1.61 5.72 24.40
C ALA A 96 2.13 4.26 24.52
N LEU A 97 3.41 4.04 24.31
CA LEU A 97 3.99 2.69 24.24
C LEU A 97 3.79 1.90 25.52
N ASP A 98 3.91 2.53 26.67
CA ASP A 98 3.74 1.92 28.00
C ASP A 98 2.28 1.52 28.31
N GLN A 99 1.32 2.10 27.59
CA GLN A 99 -0.11 1.83 27.73
C GLN A 99 -0.73 1.15 26.49
N PHE A 100 0.09 0.85 25.47
CA PHE A 100 -0.41 0.31 24.22
C PHE A 100 -0.84 -1.15 24.38
N GLU A 101 -2.10 -1.44 24.12
CA GLU A 101 -2.64 -2.79 24.26
C GLU A 101 -1.95 -3.79 23.32
N PHE A 102 -1.47 -4.91 23.87
CA PHE A 102 -0.76 -5.92 23.09
C PHE A 102 -1.61 -6.51 21.95
N VAL A 103 -2.93 -6.62 22.13
CA VAL A 103 -3.85 -7.08 21.09
C VAL A 103 -3.84 -6.11 19.87
N ARG A 104 -3.80 -4.80 20.12
CA ARG A 104 -3.73 -3.78 19.07
C ARG A 104 -2.38 -3.77 18.36
N TRP A 105 -1.31 -3.97 19.14
CA TRP A 105 0.03 -4.17 18.56
C TRP A 105 0.04 -5.34 17.58
N LYS A 106 -0.46 -6.51 17.99
CA LYS A 106 -0.52 -7.71 17.15
C LYS A 106 -1.41 -7.52 15.92
N GLU A 107 -2.60 -6.92 16.08
CA GLU A 107 -3.51 -6.62 14.99
C GLU A 107 -2.83 -5.77 13.92
N LEU A 108 -2.15 -4.69 14.32
CA LEU A 108 -1.48 -3.81 13.39
C LEU A 108 -0.32 -4.52 12.67
N LEU A 109 0.53 -5.22 13.38
CA LEU A 109 1.64 -5.96 12.77
C LEU A 109 1.13 -7.07 11.84
N SER A 110 0.07 -7.78 12.21
CA SER A 110 -0.48 -8.85 11.36
C SER A 110 -1.01 -8.30 10.02
N ILE A 111 -1.65 -7.14 10.02
CA ILE A 111 -2.13 -6.54 8.77
C ILE A 111 -0.96 -6.03 7.92
N HIS A 112 -0.03 -5.28 8.54
CA HIS A 112 1.03 -4.61 7.78
C HIS A 112 2.20 -5.51 7.40
N LEU A 113 2.63 -6.42 8.28
CA LEU A 113 3.80 -7.27 8.06
C LEU A 113 3.42 -8.68 7.63
N ASP A 114 2.56 -9.38 8.39
CA ASP A 114 2.16 -10.73 8.00
C ASP A 114 1.35 -10.68 6.70
N GLY A 115 0.47 -9.69 6.54
CA GLY A 115 -0.28 -9.46 5.30
C GLY A 115 0.60 -9.14 4.10
N ALA A 116 1.63 -8.31 4.29
CA ALA A 116 2.61 -8.03 3.24
C ALA A 116 3.42 -9.31 2.90
N PHE A 117 3.83 -10.08 3.90
CA PHE A 117 4.51 -11.36 3.67
C PHE A 117 3.63 -12.35 2.91
N LEU A 118 2.39 -12.58 3.34
CA LEU A 118 1.48 -13.56 2.73
C LEU A 118 1.19 -13.19 1.27
N THR A 119 0.84 -11.94 0.99
CA THR A 119 0.54 -11.46 -0.36
C THR A 119 1.79 -11.51 -1.26
N THR A 120 2.96 -11.12 -0.73
CA THR A 120 4.24 -11.21 -1.45
C THR A 120 4.59 -12.64 -1.80
N ARG A 121 4.51 -13.56 -0.84
CA ARG A 121 4.81 -14.97 -1.05
C ARG A 121 3.93 -15.60 -2.14
N ALA A 122 2.64 -15.31 -2.09
CA ALA A 122 1.69 -15.82 -3.08
C ALA A 122 1.95 -15.21 -4.48
N ALA A 123 2.21 -13.91 -4.56
CA ALA A 123 2.57 -13.25 -5.81
C ALA A 123 3.91 -13.78 -6.39
N LEU A 124 4.95 -13.94 -5.56
CA LEU A 124 6.24 -14.49 -5.98
C LEU A 124 6.10 -15.90 -6.57
N ARG A 125 5.34 -16.80 -5.92
CA ARG A 125 5.07 -18.15 -6.44
C ARG A 125 4.49 -18.09 -7.85
N GLN A 126 3.51 -17.20 -8.06
CA GLN A 126 2.90 -17.01 -9.37
C GLN A 126 3.89 -16.39 -10.38
N MET A 127 4.62 -15.34 -10.00
CA MET A 127 5.58 -14.67 -10.86
C MET A 127 6.74 -15.60 -11.28
N TYR A 128 7.20 -16.48 -10.37
CA TYR A 128 8.20 -17.49 -10.70
C TYR A 128 7.66 -18.52 -11.69
N GLN A 129 6.43 -18.99 -11.50
CA GLN A 129 5.78 -19.95 -12.39
C GLN A 129 5.55 -19.38 -13.79
N GLN A 130 5.12 -18.13 -13.90
CA GLN A 130 4.86 -17.49 -15.20
C GLN A 130 6.14 -17.06 -15.93
N GLY A 131 7.25 -16.82 -15.22
CA GLY A 131 8.56 -16.50 -15.81
C GLY A 131 8.68 -15.17 -16.56
N THR A 132 7.73 -14.25 -16.38
CA THR A 132 7.66 -12.96 -17.11
C THR A 132 8.15 -11.77 -16.30
N GLY A 133 8.69 -12.02 -15.11
CA GLY A 133 9.07 -10.98 -14.16
C GLY A 133 7.88 -10.37 -13.44
N GLY A 134 8.11 -9.27 -12.72
CA GLY A 134 7.06 -8.59 -11.98
C GLY A 134 7.53 -7.35 -11.22
N SER A 135 6.57 -6.64 -10.62
CA SER A 135 6.83 -5.50 -9.73
C SER A 135 6.01 -5.63 -8.45
N ILE A 136 6.69 -5.60 -7.31
CA ILE A 136 6.06 -5.61 -5.99
C ILE A 136 6.26 -4.24 -5.35
N ILE A 137 5.17 -3.61 -4.94
CA ILE A 137 5.14 -2.27 -4.40
C ILE A 137 4.53 -2.32 -3.01
N TYR A 138 5.30 -1.89 -2.01
CA TYR A 138 4.81 -1.81 -0.63
C TYR A 138 4.42 -0.39 -0.29
N MET A 139 3.28 -0.23 0.37
CA MET A 139 2.86 1.06 0.91
C MET A 139 3.51 1.30 2.28
N GLY A 140 4.63 1.99 2.25
CA GLY A 140 5.33 2.50 3.41
C GLY A 140 4.67 3.74 4.00
N SER A 141 5.50 4.64 4.51
CA SER A 141 5.16 5.95 5.04
C SER A 141 6.46 6.75 5.22
N VAL A 142 6.41 8.04 5.45
CA VAL A 142 7.54 8.79 6.07
C VAL A 142 8.00 8.04 7.33
N HIS A 143 7.06 7.41 8.05
CA HIS A 143 7.38 6.58 9.21
C HIS A 143 8.06 5.24 8.89
N SER A 144 8.45 4.99 7.67
CA SER A 144 9.44 3.98 7.29
C SER A 144 10.90 4.48 7.42
N LYS A 145 11.09 5.78 7.66
CA LYS A 145 12.37 6.49 7.71
C LYS A 145 12.61 7.20 9.03
N GLU A 146 11.56 7.69 9.66
CA GLU A 146 11.61 8.38 10.93
C GLU A 146 10.53 7.87 11.90
N ALA A 147 10.60 8.30 13.15
CA ALA A 147 9.64 7.95 14.18
C ALA A 147 8.81 9.16 14.61
N SER A 148 7.61 8.87 15.09
CA SER A 148 6.78 9.83 15.83
C SER A 148 6.32 9.22 17.14
N PRO A 149 6.15 10.01 18.19
CA PRO A 149 5.53 9.55 19.43
C PRO A 149 4.16 8.92 19.15
N LEU A 150 3.72 8.03 20.03
CA LEU A 150 2.40 7.38 20.01
C LEU A 150 2.15 6.42 18.84
N LYS A 151 3.14 6.14 17.98
CA LYS A 151 2.99 5.32 16.76
C LYS A 151 3.92 4.11 16.73
N ALA A 152 4.32 3.57 17.87
CA ALA A 152 5.33 2.51 17.97
C ALA A 152 5.04 1.32 17.04
N ALA A 153 3.83 0.74 17.09
CA ALA A 153 3.46 -0.39 16.25
C ALA A 153 3.52 -0.04 14.75
N TYR A 154 3.01 1.13 14.38
CA TYR A 154 2.99 1.59 12.99
C TYR A 154 4.41 1.87 12.46
N VAL A 155 5.23 2.60 13.21
CA VAL A 155 6.63 2.87 12.87
C VAL A 155 7.40 1.57 12.68
N THR A 156 7.25 0.62 13.61
CA THR A 156 7.88 -0.70 13.52
C THR A 156 7.46 -1.42 12.25
N ALA A 157 6.16 -1.48 11.97
CA ALA A 157 5.64 -2.12 10.77
C ALA A 157 6.18 -1.47 9.48
N LYS A 158 6.15 -0.14 9.41
CA LYS A 158 6.56 0.59 8.20
C LYS A 158 8.08 0.52 7.96
N HIS A 159 8.92 0.47 9.01
CA HIS A 159 10.35 0.16 8.88
C HIS A 159 10.57 -1.28 8.38
N GLY A 160 9.80 -2.25 8.89
CA GLY A 160 9.87 -3.65 8.47
C GLY A 160 9.62 -3.87 6.98
N LEU A 161 8.70 -3.10 6.38
CA LEU A 161 8.42 -3.17 4.94
C LEU A 161 9.64 -2.81 4.06
N ILE A 162 10.52 -1.89 4.51
CA ILE A 162 11.76 -1.60 3.78
C ILE A 162 12.68 -2.82 3.79
N GLY A 163 12.80 -3.49 4.93
CA GLY A 163 13.58 -4.74 5.04
C GLY A 163 13.05 -5.81 4.11
N LEU A 164 11.72 -6.04 4.12
CA LEU A 164 11.07 -7.01 3.25
C LEU A 164 11.30 -6.69 1.77
N ALA A 165 11.11 -5.43 1.36
CA ALA A 165 11.33 -5.00 -0.03
C ALA A 165 12.77 -5.27 -0.51
N LYS A 166 13.77 -4.98 0.34
CA LYS A 166 15.19 -5.22 0.01
C LYS A 166 15.50 -6.72 -0.13
N THR A 167 14.91 -7.57 0.72
CA THR A 167 15.07 -9.02 0.63
C THR A 167 14.45 -9.54 -0.66
N VAL A 168 13.20 -9.16 -0.95
CA VAL A 168 12.48 -9.57 -2.16
C VAL A 168 13.20 -9.07 -3.43
N ALA A 169 13.77 -7.87 -3.42
CA ALA A 169 14.56 -7.36 -4.53
C ALA A 169 15.78 -8.23 -4.84
N LYS A 170 16.42 -8.82 -3.82
CA LYS A 170 17.56 -9.74 -3.99
C LYS A 170 17.12 -11.12 -4.46
N GLU A 171 16.09 -11.69 -3.83
CA GLU A 171 15.59 -13.03 -4.17
C GLU A 171 14.90 -13.07 -5.54
N GLY A 172 14.20 -11.99 -5.92
CA GLY A 172 13.51 -11.87 -7.20
C GLY A 172 14.38 -11.50 -8.39
N ALA A 173 15.66 -11.14 -8.18
CA ALA A 173 16.52 -10.58 -9.22
C ALA A 173 16.69 -11.51 -10.43
N GLU A 174 16.94 -12.80 -10.22
CA GLU A 174 17.12 -13.81 -11.28
C GLU A 174 15.83 -14.04 -12.09
N HIS A 175 14.70 -13.68 -11.53
CA HIS A 175 13.37 -13.77 -12.15
C HIS A 175 12.86 -12.45 -12.73
N ASN A 176 13.70 -11.40 -12.80
CA ASN A 176 13.30 -10.06 -13.22
C ASN A 176 12.14 -9.48 -12.39
N ILE A 177 12.10 -9.77 -11.10
CA ILE A 177 11.11 -9.22 -10.15
C ILE A 177 11.77 -8.08 -9.37
N ARG A 178 11.11 -6.93 -9.38
CA ARG A 178 11.51 -5.73 -8.63
C ARG A 178 10.63 -5.55 -7.42
N ALA A 179 11.19 -5.02 -6.35
CA ALA A 179 10.43 -4.71 -5.14
C ALA A 179 10.85 -3.35 -4.58
N ASN A 180 9.89 -2.44 -4.38
CA ASN A 180 10.12 -1.08 -3.93
C ASN A 180 9.08 -0.63 -2.92
N VAL A 181 9.34 0.47 -2.22
CA VAL A 181 8.46 1.04 -1.18
C VAL A 181 8.11 2.47 -1.54
N ILE A 182 6.83 2.82 -1.53
CA ILE A 182 6.38 4.22 -1.57
C ILE A 182 6.21 4.68 -0.12
N CYS A 183 6.77 5.83 0.22
CA CYS A 183 6.74 6.40 1.58
C CYS A 183 5.99 7.74 1.58
N PRO A 184 4.64 7.74 1.61
CA PRO A 184 3.87 8.97 1.66
C PRO A 184 4.03 9.71 3.00
N GLY A 185 3.87 11.04 2.96
CA GLY A 185 3.55 11.86 4.11
C GLY A 185 2.09 11.69 4.55
N PHE A 186 1.49 12.72 5.12
CA PHE A 186 0.05 12.72 5.37
C PHE A 186 -0.71 12.84 4.05
N VAL A 187 -1.51 11.82 3.75
CA VAL A 187 -2.38 11.77 2.57
C VAL A 187 -3.82 11.93 3.03
N ARG A 188 -4.55 12.90 2.48
CA ARG A 188 -5.92 13.16 2.89
C ARG A 188 -6.86 12.04 2.41
N THR A 189 -7.07 11.06 3.27
CA THR A 189 -7.86 9.85 3.05
C THR A 189 -8.91 9.71 4.15
N PRO A 190 -9.92 8.84 4.01
CA PRO A 190 -10.87 8.55 5.09
C PRO A 190 -10.19 8.17 6.41
N LEU A 191 -9.01 7.52 6.35
CA LEU A 191 -8.22 7.19 7.54
C LEU A 191 -7.68 8.45 8.25
N VAL A 192 -7.18 9.42 7.50
CA VAL A 192 -6.64 10.68 8.05
C VAL A 192 -7.78 11.59 8.52
N GLU A 193 -8.87 11.68 7.76
CA GLU A 193 -10.06 12.47 8.15
C GLU A 193 -10.61 12.04 9.52
N LYS A 194 -10.63 10.74 9.79
CA LYS A 194 -11.04 10.20 11.09
C LYS A 194 -10.08 10.60 12.22
N GLN A 195 -8.79 10.71 11.96
CA GLN A 195 -7.78 11.04 12.96
C GLN A 195 -7.81 12.52 13.39
N ILE A 196 -8.29 13.41 12.53
CA ILE A 196 -8.31 14.86 12.83
C ILE A 196 -9.13 15.18 14.09
N PRO A 197 -10.42 14.81 14.18
CA PRO A 197 -11.22 15.09 15.39
C PRO A 197 -10.73 14.29 16.61
N GLU A 198 -10.22 13.08 16.42
CA GLU A 198 -9.65 12.29 17.53
C GLU A 198 -8.46 13.01 18.14
N GLN A 199 -7.50 13.46 17.32
CA GLN A 199 -6.32 14.19 17.81
C GLN A 199 -6.67 15.59 18.37
N ALA A 200 -7.66 16.27 17.79
CA ALA A 200 -8.13 17.56 18.30
C ALA A 200 -8.63 17.42 19.75
N LYS A 201 -9.43 16.39 20.00
CA LYS A 201 -9.92 16.06 21.35
C LYS A 201 -8.80 15.70 22.33
N ASP A 202 -7.86 14.84 21.90
CA ASP A 202 -6.78 14.33 22.76
C ASP A 202 -5.78 15.44 23.11
N LEU A 203 -5.52 16.36 22.19
CA LEU A 203 -4.59 17.46 22.37
C LEU A 203 -5.25 18.73 22.95
N GLY A 204 -6.58 18.80 23.00
CA GLY A 204 -7.31 19.98 23.46
C GLY A 204 -7.15 21.20 22.56
N ILE A 205 -7.00 21.01 21.25
CA ILE A 205 -6.84 22.06 20.23
C ILE A 205 -7.90 21.93 19.14
N SER A 206 -8.00 22.93 18.26
CA SER A 206 -8.93 22.89 17.13
C SER A 206 -8.48 21.87 16.07
N GLU A 207 -9.41 21.35 15.26
CA GLU A 207 -9.11 20.52 14.11
C GLU A 207 -8.18 21.22 13.09
N ASP A 208 -8.37 22.52 12.90
CA ASP A 208 -7.50 23.35 12.05
C ASP A 208 -6.06 23.42 12.59
N ASP A 209 -5.90 23.49 13.90
CA ASP A 209 -4.58 23.42 14.55
C ASP A 209 -3.95 22.02 14.45
N VAL A 210 -4.73 20.95 14.50
CA VAL A 210 -4.22 19.58 14.23
C VAL A 210 -3.66 19.54 12.81
N ILE A 211 -4.40 20.01 11.82
CA ILE A 211 -3.94 20.03 10.43
C ILE A 211 -2.65 20.84 10.30
N LYS A 212 -2.66 22.11 10.74
CA LYS A 212 -1.55 23.03 10.49
C LYS A 212 -0.32 22.79 11.37
N LYS A 213 -0.52 22.49 12.67
CA LYS A 213 0.55 22.45 13.68
C LYS A 213 1.03 21.02 14.00
N VAL A 214 0.25 19.98 13.62
CA VAL A 214 0.59 18.59 13.89
C VAL A 214 0.86 17.83 12.58
N MET A 215 -0.10 17.85 11.64
CA MET A 215 0.03 17.02 10.43
C MET A 215 0.92 17.64 9.36
N LEU A 216 0.77 18.93 9.09
CA LEU A 216 1.47 19.63 8.00
C LEU A 216 2.65 20.49 8.46
N LYS A 217 2.98 20.46 9.75
CA LYS A 217 4.04 21.29 10.35
C LYS A 217 5.39 21.17 9.66
N GLU A 218 5.74 19.93 9.28
CA GLU A 218 7.06 19.63 8.70
C GLU A 218 7.05 19.70 7.15
N THR A 219 5.91 19.94 6.51
CA THR A 219 5.84 20.15 5.05
C THR A 219 6.31 21.54 4.67
N ILE A 220 7.00 21.67 3.52
CA ILE A 220 7.57 22.96 3.09
C ILE A 220 6.52 23.93 2.55
N ASP A 221 5.36 23.45 2.15
CA ASP A 221 4.29 24.23 1.51
C ASP A 221 2.93 24.15 2.22
N GLY A 222 2.87 23.46 3.37
CA GLY A 222 1.66 23.32 4.17
C GLY A 222 0.55 22.50 3.50
N LYS A 223 0.89 21.56 2.60
CA LYS A 223 -0.09 20.76 1.86
C LYS A 223 -0.04 19.28 2.23
N PHE A 224 -1.19 18.63 2.12
CA PHE A 224 -1.28 17.18 2.12
C PHE A 224 -0.75 16.62 0.80
N THR A 225 -0.04 15.50 0.87
CA THR A 225 0.18 14.62 -0.28
C THR A 225 -1.19 14.14 -0.78
N THR A 226 -1.41 14.12 -2.08
CA THR A 226 -2.65 13.62 -2.66
C THR A 226 -2.57 12.12 -2.92
N VAL A 227 -3.71 11.46 -3.09
CA VAL A 227 -3.75 10.03 -3.46
C VAL A 227 -3.19 9.84 -4.88
N GLU A 228 -3.37 10.85 -5.74
CA GLU A 228 -2.85 10.90 -7.11
C GLU A 228 -1.31 10.97 -7.12
N ASP A 229 -0.68 11.80 -6.26
CA ASP A 229 0.78 11.86 -6.14
C ASP A 229 1.37 10.48 -5.82
N VAL A 230 0.71 9.73 -4.95
CA VAL A 230 1.12 8.37 -4.58
C VAL A 230 0.91 7.39 -5.73
N ALA A 231 -0.20 7.50 -6.46
CA ALA A 231 -0.53 6.62 -7.58
C ALA A 231 0.45 6.79 -8.75
N GLU A 232 0.91 8.02 -9.03
CA GLU A 232 1.94 8.27 -10.06
C GLU A 232 3.26 7.56 -9.73
N ILE A 233 3.67 7.52 -8.46
CA ILE A 233 4.87 6.75 -8.06
C ILE A 233 4.62 5.24 -8.18
N ALA A 234 3.39 4.76 -7.94
CA ALA A 234 3.07 3.35 -8.18
C ALA A 234 3.19 3.00 -9.66
N VAL A 235 2.73 3.87 -10.57
CA VAL A 235 2.94 3.72 -12.02
C VAL A 235 4.43 3.71 -12.37
N LEU A 236 5.21 4.63 -11.84
CA LEU A 236 6.66 4.66 -12.05
C LEU A 236 7.33 3.33 -11.65
N PHE A 237 7.03 2.81 -10.47
CA PHE A 237 7.60 1.54 -10.00
C PHE A 237 7.11 0.34 -10.81
N ALA A 238 5.84 0.32 -11.20
CA ALA A 238 5.29 -0.76 -12.02
C ALA A 238 5.89 -0.77 -13.42
N ALA A 239 6.01 0.39 -14.05
CA ALA A 239 6.37 0.54 -15.47
C ALA A 239 7.87 0.67 -15.73
N PHE A 240 8.72 0.73 -14.71
CA PHE A 240 10.17 0.92 -14.90
C PHE A 240 10.77 -0.26 -15.68
N PRO A 241 11.56 0.00 -16.76
CA PRO A 241 11.85 -1.02 -17.78
C PRO A 241 12.98 -1.99 -17.40
N SER A 242 13.65 -1.81 -16.26
CA SER A 242 14.81 -2.62 -15.86
C SER A 242 14.89 -2.83 -14.36
N ASN A 243 15.78 -3.70 -13.91
CA ASN A 243 16.04 -3.93 -12.49
C ASN A 243 16.89 -2.83 -11.81
N ALA A 244 17.25 -1.76 -12.54
CA ALA A 244 18.00 -0.64 -11.95
C ALA A 244 17.23 0.08 -10.82
N LEU A 245 15.88 0.04 -10.87
CA LEU A 245 15.03 0.61 -9.82
C LEU A 245 14.39 -0.53 -9.01
N THR A 246 15.16 -1.13 -8.11
CA THR A 246 14.68 -2.17 -7.16
C THR A 246 15.31 -1.98 -5.79
N GLY A 247 14.66 -2.43 -4.74
CA GLY A 247 15.08 -2.28 -3.34
C GLY A 247 15.05 -0.83 -2.84
N GLN A 248 14.39 0.07 -3.56
CA GLN A 248 14.36 1.49 -3.25
C GLN A 248 13.10 1.86 -2.44
N SER A 249 13.21 3.02 -1.79
CA SER A 249 12.07 3.63 -1.09
C SER A 249 12.01 5.11 -1.45
N ILE A 250 10.93 5.53 -2.13
CA ILE A 250 10.71 6.92 -2.55
C ILE A 250 9.77 7.59 -1.57
N VAL A 251 10.20 8.75 -1.05
CA VAL A 251 9.39 9.59 -0.17
C VAL A 251 8.56 10.56 -1.01
N VAL A 252 7.26 10.68 -0.69
CA VAL A 252 6.28 11.57 -1.33
C VAL A 252 5.58 12.34 -0.21
N SER A 253 6.16 13.48 0.22
CA SER A 253 5.78 14.08 1.50
C SER A 253 5.84 15.60 1.56
N HIS A 254 5.87 16.30 0.44
CA HIS A 254 6.04 17.76 0.41
C HIS A 254 7.25 18.25 1.25
N GLY A 255 8.37 17.52 1.19
CA GLY A 255 9.59 17.87 1.91
C GLY A 255 9.58 17.59 3.41
N TRP A 256 8.53 16.97 3.96
CA TRP A 256 8.52 16.57 5.39
C TRP A 256 9.76 15.74 5.73
N PHE A 257 10.09 14.74 4.92
CA PHE A 257 11.32 13.99 5.06
C PHE A 257 12.12 14.05 3.76
N MET A 258 13.38 14.46 3.85
CA MET A 258 14.33 14.49 2.72
C MET A 258 15.52 13.58 3.04
N GLN A 259 15.94 12.74 2.08
CA GLN A 259 17.09 11.84 2.20
C GLN A 259 18.35 12.52 1.68
#